data_b5bfb38dbdc876554f5deefbc2aba7b8
#
_entry.id   b5bfb38dbdc876554f5deefbc2aba7b8
#
_cell.length_a   1.000
_cell.length_b   1.000
_cell.length_c   1.000
_cell.angle_alpha   90.00
_cell.angle_beta   90.00
_cell.angle_gamma   90.00
#
_symmetry.space_group_name_H-M   'P 1'
#
loop_
_entity.id
_entity.type
_entity.pdbx_description
1 polymer ?
#
loop_
_entity_poly.entity_id
_entity_poly.type
_entity_poly.pdbx_seq_one_letter_code
_entity_poly.pdbx_strand_id
1 'polypeptide(L)'
;GLCLVTGEVGPIENIHPSIKNVAGAQSSGAALVSFNAPAFCSYGKEQNLNAPTGKFAAFAYTTALNHLLSDRDHVFRIGDATVVCWARNAKPAYAALFGGAAFGAAVPSYTENDLRGMVKSLCSGQPVTYEADKLDPGMDFYVLGLSPNAARLSVRFFLHNTFGGFLRNIQAHYDRLEIVRPAYDKFETLPLWKLLSETVNQNSRDKSPAPDLAGEVLRAVLMNTRYPATLLNGVTLRIRAEREITRGRAAVLKAYYRKLQETIKRENPDIPEEVLQVSLNPNTNNIPYT
;
A
#
# COMPACT_ATOMS: atom_id res chain seq x y z
N GLY A 1 -1.57 -21.81 28.71
CA GLY A 1 -1.66 -20.37 28.86
C GLY A 1 -2.87 -19.81 28.13
N LEU A 2 -3.20 -18.54 28.38
CA LEU A 2 -4.25 -17.82 27.66
C LEU A 2 -3.71 -17.38 26.29
N CYS A 3 -4.39 -17.75 25.21
CA CYS A 3 -4.07 -17.28 23.86
C CYS A 3 -4.56 -15.83 23.66
N LEU A 4 -3.67 -14.89 23.33
CA LEU A 4 -4.05 -13.48 23.08
C LEU A 4 -4.89 -13.29 21.82
N VAL A 5 -4.88 -14.24 20.89
CA VAL A 5 -5.62 -14.15 19.63
C VAL A 5 -7.06 -14.67 19.78
N THR A 6 -7.24 -15.82 20.44
CA THR A 6 -8.56 -16.48 20.54
C THR A 6 -9.25 -16.23 21.89
N GLY A 7 -8.52 -15.80 22.92
CA GLY A 7 -9.03 -15.72 24.30
C GLY A 7 -9.19 -17.07 24.99
N GLU A 8 -8.80 -18.17 24.37
CA GLU A 8 -8.94 -19.51 24.91
C GLU A 8 -7.71 -19.94 25.71
N VAL A 9 -7.93 -20.78 26.73
CA VAL A 9 -6.86 -21.38 27.53
C VAL A 9 -6.43 -22.69 26.88
N GLY A 10 -5.13 -22.78 26.57
CA GLY A 10 -4.58 -23.98 25.90
C GLY A 10 -3.06 -23.98 25.81
N PRO A 11 -2.47 -24.92 25.04
CA PRO A 11 -1.04 -24.97 24.81
C PRO A 11 -0.59 -23.77 23.97
N ILE A 12 0.44 -23.07 24.43
CA ILE A 12 1.07 -21.93 23.72
C ILE A 12 2.15 -22.43 22.77
N GLU A 13 2.26 -21.81 21.60
CA GLU A 13 3.33 -22.06 20.64
C GLU A 13 4.56 -21.22 20.99
N ASN A 14 5.65 -21.89 21.33
CA ASN A 14 6.88 -21.20 21.75
C ASN A 14 7.65 -20.57 20.57
N ILE A 15 7.61 -21.23 19.41
CA ILE A 15 8.25 -20.74 18.18
C ILE A 15 7.24 -20.87 17.05
N HIS A 16 6.81 -19.72 16.49
CA HIS A 16 5.87 -19.75 15.38
C HIS A 16 6.52 -20.28 14.10
N PRO A 17 5.77 -21.01 13.27
CA PRO A 17 6.26 -21.42 11.95
C PRO A 17 6.68 -20.23 11.10
N SER A 18 7.72 -20.41 10.28
CA SER A 18 8.26 -19.37 9.42
C SER A 18 7.30 -19.01 8.28
N ILE A 19 7.28 -17.74 7.93
CA ILE A 19 6.61 -17.22 6.74
C ILE A 19 7.60 -17.26 5.57
N LYS A 20 7.17 -17.84 4.45
CA LYS A 20 7.97 -18.04 3.23
C LYS A 20 7.52 -17.07 2.12
N ASN A 21 8.28 -17.03 1.03
CA ASN A 21 7.94 -16.29 -0.21
C ASN A 21 7.84 -14.76 -0.07
N VAL A 22 8.33 -14.18 1.02
CA VAL A 22 8.49 -12.73 1.13
C VAL A 22 9.78 -12.32 0.40
N ALA A 23 9.69 -11.36 -0.50
CA ALA A 23 10.82 -10.91 -1.30
C ALA A 23 11.96 -10.38 -0.42
N GLY A 24 13.19 -10.82 -0.68
CA GLY A 24 14.38 -10.42 0.09
C GLY A 24 14.53 -11.09 1.45
N ALA A 25 13.58 -11.89 1.91
CA ALA A 25 13.72 -12.73 3.10
C ALA A 25 14.54 -13.97 2.81
N GLN A 26 14.97 -14.67 3.88
CA GLN A 26 15.68 -15.94 3.75
C GLN A 26 14.82 -17.01 3.07
N SER A 27 15.43 -17.87 2.26
CA SER A 27 14.73 -18.94 1.54
C SER A 27 14.05 -19.96 2.46
N SER A 28 14.60 -20.18 3.65
CA SER A 28 13.99 -21.00 4.72
C SER A 28 12.74 -20.36 5.35
N GLY A 29 12.49 -19.09 5.05
CA GLY A 29 11.45 -18.27 5.64
C GLY A 29 11.97 -17.36 6.75
N ALA A 30 11.12 -16.45 7.19
CA ALA A 30 11.41 -15.51 8.26
C ALA A 30 10.26 -15.47 9.28
N ALA A 31 10.58 -15.16 10.54
CA ALA A 31 9.59 -15.12 11.59
C ALA A 31 8.79 -13.83 11.57
N LEU A 32 7.46 -13.92 11.65
CA LEU A 32 6.59 -12.75 11.84
C LEU A 32 6.53 -12.35 13.32
N VAL A 33 6.45 -13.34 14.22
CA VAL A 33 6.49 -13.14 15.68
C VAL A 33 7.67 -13.92 16.22
N SER A 34 8.62 -13.21 16.87
CA SER A 34 9.85 -13.84 17.41
C SER A 34 10.48 -12.99 18.50
N PHE A 35 10.89 -13.64 19.59
CA PHE A 35 11.56 -13.08 20.76
C PHE A 35 12.86 -13.84 21.03
N ASN A 36 13.77 -13.81 20.06
CA ASN A 36 15.00 -14.61 20.06
C ASN A 36 16.21 -13.93 20.69
N ALA A 37 16.01 -12.77 21.34
CA ALA A 37 17.07 -12.07 22.07
C ALA A 37 16.53 -11.53 23.40
N PRO A 38 17.36 -11.46 24.47
CA PRO A 38 16.93 -10.95 25.77
C PRO A 38 16.33 -9.55 25.74
N ALA A 39 16.82 -8.69 24.82
CA ALA A 39 16.32 -7.34 24.63
C ALA A 39 14.83 -7.28 24.15
N PHE A 40 14.27 -8.38 23.65
CA PHE A 40 12.87 -8.47 23.24
C PHE A 40 11.97 -9.09 24.32
N CYS A 41 12.56 -9.57 25.40
CA CYS A 41 11.85 -10.24 26.49
C CYS A 41 11.58 -9.27 27.64
N SER A 42 10.44 -9.45 28.32
CA SER A 42 10.04 -8.62 29.44
C SER A 42 9.50 -9.49 30.58
N TYR A 43 9.58 -9.03 31.81
CA TYR A 43 9.04 -9.66 33.02
C TYR A 43 9.51 -11.12 33.20
N GLY A 44 10.76 -11.43 32.84
CA GLY A 44 11.30 -12.80 32.96
C GLY A 44 10.65 -13.84 32.04
N LYS A 45 9.87 -13.40 31.05
CA LYS A 45 9.28 -14.30 30.05
C LYS A 45 10.28 -14.60 28.94
N GLU A 46 10.24 -15.81 28.43
CA GLU A 46 11.09 -16.25 27.32
C GLU A 46 10.28 -16.48 26.06
N GLN A 47 10.89 -16.30 24.92
CA GLN A 47 10.31 -16.54 23.59
C GLN A 47 8.87 -15.99 23.47
N ASN A 48 7.96 -16.75 22.85
CA ASN A 48 6.59 -16.33 22.61
C ASN A 48 5.68 -16.31 23.85
N LEU A 49 6.20 -16.61 25.03
CA LEU A 49 5.50 -16.29 26.27
C LEU A 49 5.37 -14.78 26.49
N ASN A 50 6.14 -13.96 25.78
CA ASN A 50 5.99 -12.49 25.72
C ASN A 50 4.76 -12.04 24.93
N ALA A 51 4.29 -12.86 23.96
CA ALA A 51 3.05 -12.68 23.20
C ALA A 51 2.35 -14.04 23.04
N PRO A 52 1.78 -14.60 24.10
CA PRO A 52 1.30 -15.97 24.11
C PRO A 52 0.20 -16.18 23.05
N THR A 53 0.50 -17.01 22.08
CA THR A 53 -0.39 -17.41 20.99
C THR A 53 -0.57 -18.92 21.03
N GLY A 54 -1.82 -19.37 21.06
CA GLY A 54 -2.14 -20.79 21.07
C GLY A 54 -1.63 -21.52 19.83
N LYS A 55 -1.28 -22.80 19.95
CA LYS A 55 -0.75 -23.62 18.85
C LYS A 55 -1.64 -23.58 17.61
N PHE A 56 -2.97 -23.67 17.80
CA PHE A 56 -3.90 -23.61 16.69
C PHE A 56 -3.86 -22.24 15.98
N ALA A 57 -3.87 -21.14 16.74
CA ALA A 57 -3.85 -19.81 16.18
C ALA A 57 -2.52 -19.54 15.42
N ALA A 58 -1.39 -19.97 15.98
CA ALA A 58 -0.08 -19.86 15.33
C ALA A 58 -0.03 -20.65 14.01
N PHE A 59 -0.52 -21.90 14.02
CA PHE A 59 -0.64 -22.73 12.83
C PHE A 59 -1.57 -22.11 11.79
N ALA A 60 -2.75 -21.65 12.21
CA ALA A 60 -3.77 -21.13 11.30
C ALA A 60 -3.29 -19.90 10.53
N TYR A 61 -2.75 -18.87 11.23
CA TYR A 61 -2.32 -17.66 10.54
C TYR A 61 -1.08 -17.90 9.67
N THR A 62 -0.12 -18.72 10.10
CA THR A 62 1.09 -18.98 9.33
C THR A 62 0.78 -19.80 8.08
N THR A 63 -0.13 -20.77 8.18
CA THR A 63 -0.57 -21.58 7.05
C THR A 63 -1.33 -20.73 6.03
N ALA A 64 -2.30 -19.93 6.50
CA ALA A 64 -3.08 -19.04 5.63
C ALA A 64 -2.18 -18.02 4.91
N LEU A 65 -1.26 -17.38 5.64
CA LEU A 65 -0.36 -16.40 5.07
C LEU A 65 0.63 -17.04 4.06
N ASN A 66 1.19 -18.21 4.38
CA ASN A 66 2.04 -18.95 3.46
C ASN A 66 1.29 -19.38 2.19
N HIS A 67 0.02 -19.76 2.32
CA HIS A 67 -0.83 -20.09 1.18
C HIS A 67 -1.03 -18.87 0.29
N LEU A 68 -1.44 -17.73 0.83
CA LEU A 68 -1.60 -16.48 0.10
C LEU A 68 -0.30 -16.02 -0.57
N LEU A 69 0.84 -16.11 0.13
CA LEU A 69 2.16 -15.75 -0.41
C LEU A 69 2.67 -16.69 -1.50
N SER A 70 2.10 -17.89 -1.62
CA SER A 70 2.41 -18.83 -2.71
C SER A 70 1.56 -18.58 -3.97
N ASP A 71 0.48 -17.84 -3.84
CA ASP A 71 -0.45 -17.53 -4.93
C ASP A 71 -0.13 -16.15 -5.53
N ARG A 72 0.20 -16.15 -6.82
CA ARG A 72 0.60 -14.93 -7.55
C ARG A 72 -0.52 -13.90 -7.69
N ASP A 73 -1.78 -14.34 -7.65
CA ASP A 73 -2.93 -13.45 -7.78
C ASP A 73 -3.16 -12.62 -6.51
N HIS A 74 -2.63 -13.07 -5.38
CA HIS A 74 -2.73 -12.40 -4.09
C HIS A 74 -1.51 -11.55 -3.72
N VAL A 75 -0.40 -11.61 -4.51
CA VAL A 75 0.89 -11.03 -4.13
C VAL A 75 1.37 -10.01 -5.13
N PHE A 76 1.67 -8.81 -4.65
CA PHE A 76 2.25 -7.72 -5.42
C PHE A 76 3.54 -7.23 -4.78
N ARG A 77 4.42 -6.65 -5.57
CA ARG A 77 5.68 -6.08 -5.08
C ARG A 77 5.75 -4.61 -5.39
N ILE A 78 6.16 -3.82 -4.40
CA ILE A 78 6.39 -2.40 -4.56
C ILE A 78 7.56 -1.96 -3.67
N GLY A 79 8.67 -1.50 -4.30
CA GLY A 79 9.91 -1.24 -3.58
C GLY A 79 10.41 -2.51 -2.87
N ASP A 80 10.69 -2.40 -1.59
CA ASP A 80 11.10 -3.51 -0.71
C ASP A 80 9.91 -4.28 -0.10
N ALA A 81 8.68 -3.81 -0.30
CA ALA A 81 7.49 -4.40 0.28
C ALA A 81 6.90 -5.51 -0.59
N THR A 82 6.58 -6.63 0.04
CA THR A 82 5.68 -7.67 -0.47
C THR A 82 4.29 -7.39 0.07
N VAL A 83 3.35 -7.11 -0.83
CA VAL A 83 1.96 -6.77 -0.50
C VAL A 83 1.09 -7.99 -0.76
N VAL A 84 0.36 -8.43 0.25
CA VAL A 84 -0.60 -9.54 0.17
C VAL A 84 -1.99 -8.96 0.35
N CYS A 85 -2.95 -9.37 -0.48
CA CYS A 85 -4.33 -8.93 -0.36
C CYS A 85 -5.33 -10.07 -0.53
N TRP A 86 -6.46 -9.97 0.14
CA TRP A 86 -7.53 -10.96 0.08
C TRP A 86 -8.89 -10.40 0.48
N ALA A 87 -9.94 -11.00 -0.06
CA ALA A 87 -11.30 -10.76 0.37
C ALA A 87 -11.70 -11.74 1.48
N ARG A 88 -12.61 -11.36 2.37
CA ARG A 88 -13.12 -12.23 3.45
C ARG A 88 -13.69 -13.55 2.94
N ASN A 89 -14.29 -13.57 1.75
CA ASN A 89 -14.86 -14.76 1.14
C ASN A 89 -13.83 -15.61 0.37
N ALA A 90 -12.55 -15.25 0.43
CA ALA A 90 -11.42 -15.93 -0.21
C ALA A 90 -11.51 -16.07 -1.75
N LYS A 91 -12.36 -15.28 -2.44
CA LYS A 91 -12.43 -15.31 -3.91
C LYS A 91 -11.25 -14.56 -4.54
N PRO A 92 -10.44 -15.22 -5.39
CA PRO A 92 -9.26 -14.59 -6.02
C PRO A 92 -9.58 -13.41 -6.93
N ALA A 93 -10.78 -13.39 -7.53
CA ALA A 93 -11.24 -12.32 -8.42
C ALA A 93 -11.13 -10.91 -7.80
N TYR A 94 -11.33 -10.78 -6.48
CA TYR A 94 -11.13 -9.50 -5.77
C TYR A 94 -9.67 -9.06 -5.79
N ALA A 95 -8.74 -9.97 -5.53
CA ALA A 95 -7.32 -9.68 -5.51
C ALA A 95 -6.80 -9.34 -6.91
N ALA A 96 -7.25 -10.06 -7.94
CA ALA A 96 -6.90 -9.80 -9.33
C ALA A 96 -7.34 -8.39 -9.79
N LEU A 97 -8.62 -8.02 -9.53
CA LEU A 97 -9.11 -6.69 -9.88
C LEU A 97 -8.42 -5.58 -9.07
N PHE A 98 -8.16 -5.82 -7.78
CA PHE A 98 -7.37 -4.89 -6.94
C PHE A 98 -5.96 -4.70 -7.49
N GLY A 99 -5.30 -5.77 -7.90
CA GLY A 99 -3.99 -5.75 -8.52
C GLY A 99 -3.94 -4.91 -9.79
N GLY A 100 -4.94 -5.06 -10.65
CA GLY A 100 -5.11 -4.22 -11.84
C GLY A 100 -5.27 -2.74 -11.48
N ALA A 101 -6.16 -2.43 -10.54
CA ALA A 101 -6.45 -1.07 -10.13
C ALA A 101 -5.29 -0.39 -9.39
N ALA A 102 -4.65 -1.07 -8.44
CA ALA A 102 -3.63 -0.47 -7.56
C ALA A 102 -2.22 -0.49 -8.16
N PHE A 103 -1.87 -1.54 -8.89
CA PHE A 103 -0.50 -1.78 -9.36
C PHE A 103 -0.36 -1.78 -10.89
N GLY A 104 -1.47 -1.68 -11.63
CA GLY A 104 -1.48 -1.81 -13.08
C GLY A 104 -1.12 -3.23 -13.53
N ALA A 105 -1.43 -4.24 -12.70
CA ALA A 105 -1.20 -5.63 -13.05
C ALA A 105 -2.06 -6.01 -14.27
N ALA A 106 -1.47 -6.74 -15.21
CA ALA A 106 -2.21 -7.20 -16.39
C ALA A 106 -3.29 -8.21 -15.98
N VAL A 107 -4.49 -8.00 -16.49
CA VAL A 107 -5.62 -8.92 -16.33
C VAL A 107 -5.94 -9.48 -17.71
N PRO A 108 -5.54 -10.72 -18.02
CA PRO A 108 -5.51 -11.24 -19.39
C PRO A 108 -6.86 -11.20 -20.12
N SER A 109 -7.96 -11.32 -19.39
CA SER A 109 -9.32 -11.42 -19.95
C SER A 109 -10.01 -10.08 -20.20
N TYR A 110 -9.38 -8.94 -19.79
CA TYR A 110 -10.03 -7.63 -19.82
C TYR A 110 -9.12 -6.55 -20.37
N THR A 111 -9.69 -5.61 -21.12
CA THR A 111 -8.99 -4.39 -21.54
C THR A 111 -8.89 -3.39 -20.39
N GLU A 112 -8.01 -2.41 -20.51
CA GLU A 112 -7.89 -1.33 -19.51
C GLU A 112 -9.22 -0.56 -19.35
N ASN A 113 -9.98 -0.38 -20.44
CA ASN A 113 -11.29 0.26 -20.42
C ASN A 113 -12.33 -0.57 -19.67
N ASP A 114 -12.32 -1.89 -19.84
CA ASP A 114 -13.23 -2.79 -19.12
C ASP A 114 -12.96 -2.72 -17.62
N LEU A 115 -11.69 -2.81 -17.22
CA LEU A 115 -11.28 -2.70 -15.81
C LEU A 115 -11.67 -1.35 -15.22
N ARG A 116 -11.47 -0.26 -15.96
CA ARG A 116 -11.88 1.09 -15.53
C ARG A 116 -13.39 1.20 -15.35
N GLY A 117 -14.17 0.60 -16.25
CA GLY A 117 -15.64 0.52 -16.14
C GLY A 117 -16.09 -0.25 -14.90
N MET A 118 -15.47 -1.39 -14.60
CA MET A 118 -15.75 -2.19 -13.40
C MET A 118 -15.39 -1.44 -12.12
N VAL A 119 -14.21 -0.82 -12.06
CA VAL A 119 -13.78 0.00 -10.92
C VAL A 119 -14.76 1.14 -10.68
N LYS A 120 -15.19 1.86 -11.72
CA LYS A 120 -16.16 2.94 -11.61
C LYS A 120 -17.51 2.47 -11.04
N SER A 121 -18.01 1.33 -11.49
CA SER A 121 -19.25 0.73 -10.97
C SER A 121 -19.11 0.35 -9.50
N LEU A 122 -18.03 -0.31 -9.11
CA LEU A 122 -17.75 -0.67 -7.72
C LEU A 122 -17.57 0.56 -6.81
N CYS A 123 -16.95 1.63 -7.32
CA CYS A 123 -16.82 2.90 -6.62
C CYS A 123 -18.19 3.56 -6.36
N SER A 124 -19.15 3.39 -7.26
CA SER A 124 -20.52 3.89 -7.09
C SER A 124 -21.43 2.95 -6.27
N GLY A 125 -20.87 1.88 -5.71
CA GLY A 125 -21.61 0.93 -4.87
C GLY A 125 -22.36 -0.15 -5.66
N GLN A 126 -22.11 -0.27 -6.96
CA GLN A 126 -22.76 -1.28 -7.80
C GLN A 126 -21.88 -2.52 -7.91
N PRO A 127 -22.45 -3.74 -7.69
CA PRO A 127 -21.71 -4.97 -7.90
C PRO A 127 -21.43 -5.18 -9.39
N VAL A 128 -20.30 -5.84 -9.68
CA VAL A 128 -19.90 -6.19 -11.05
C VAL A 128 -19.70 -7.70 -11.18
N THR A 129 -19.80 -8.21 -12.40
CA THR A 129 -19.40 -9.58 -12.72
C THR A 129 -17.99 -9.56 -13.29
N TYR A 130 -17.09 -10.30 -12.66
CA TYR A 130 -15.71 -10.52 -13.09
C TYR A 130 -15.55 -12.02 -13.34
N GLU A 131 -15.37 -12.40 -14.60
CA GLU A 131 -15.44 -13.80 -15.04
C GLU A 131 -16.76 -14.46 -14.57
N ALA A 132 -16.68 -15.49 -13.73
CA ALA A 132 -17.86 -16.16 -13.17
C ALA A 132 -18.28 -15.61 -11.78
N ASP A 133 -17.50 -14.70 -11.21
CA ASP A 133 -17.71 -14.19 -9.86
C ASP A 133 -18.45 -12.85 -9.84
N LYS A 134 -19.47 -12.76 -9.00
CA LYS A 134 -20.10 -11.48 -8.66
C LYS A 134 -19.29 -10.83 -7.54
N LEU A 135 -18.73 -9.65 -7.81
CA LEU A 135 -17.98 -8.84 -6.87
C LEU A 135 -18.88 -7.80 -6.22
N ASP A 136 -18.93 -7.83 -4.89
CA ASP A 136 -19.69 -6.90 -4.06
C ASP A 136 -18.75 -5.79 -3.55
N PRO A 137 -19.05 -4.49 -3.78
CA PRO A 137 -18.26 -3.40 -3.25
C PRO A 137 -18.26 -3.34 -1.71
N GLY A 138 -19.26 -3.92 -1.04
CA GLY A 138 -19.35 -4.02 0.42
C GLY A 138 -18.48 -5.12 1.04
N MET A 139 -17.86 -5.99 0.24
CA MET A 139 -17.04 -7.10 0.74
C MET A 139 -15.84 -6.58 1.56
N ASP A 140 -15.64 -7.16 2.75
CA ASP A 140 -14.44 -6.92 3.56
C ASP A 140 -13.18 -7.34 2.80
N PHE A 141 -12.25 -6.42 2.67
CA PHE A 141 -11.00 -6.64 1.96
C PHE A 141 -9.80 -6.21 2.81
N TYR A 142 -8.74 -7.00 2.76
CA TYR A 142 -7.56 -6.85 3.58
C TYR A 142 -6.31 -6.68 2.72
N VAL A 143 -5.41 -5.81 3.16
CA VAL A 143 -4.11 -5.57 2.50
C VAL A 143 -3.02 -5.55 3.55
N LEU A 144 -2.04 -6.44 3.42
CA LEU A 144 -0.90 -6.60 4.33
C LEU A 144 0.40 -6.31 3.58
N GLY A 145 1.18 -5.36 4.07
CA GLY A 145 2.52 -5.06 3.56
C GLY A 145 3.59 -5.64 4.47
N LEU A 146 4.46 -6.47 3.91
CA LEU A 146 5.57 -7.13 4.60
C LEU A 146 6.90 -6.71 3.98
N SER A 147 7.91 -6.47 4.80
CA SER A 147 9.29 -6.27 4.36
C SER A 147 10.24 -7.19 5.12
N PRO A 148 11.33 -7.65 4.47
CA PRO A 148 12.33 -8.46 5.14
C PRO A 148 13.11 -7.61 6.16
N ASN A 149 13.44 -8.21 7.30
CA ASN A 149 14.30 -7.65 8.32
C ASN A 149 15.19 -8.77 8.89
N ALA A 150 16.26 -9.10 8.17
CA ALA A 150 17.11 -10.24 8.44
C ALA A 150 16.31 -11.55 8.55
N ALA A 151 16.35 -12.24 9.69
CA ALA A 151 15.59 -13.48 9.94
C ALA A 151 14.12 -13.23 10.34
N ARG A 152 13.66 -12.00 10.32
CA ARG A 152 12.29 -11.59 10.71
C ARG A 152 11.61 -10.83 9.60
N LEU A 153 10.30 -10.62 9.76
CA LEU A 153 9.49 -9.76 8.90
C LEU A 153 9.04 -8.53 9.69
N SER A 154 9.07 -7.40 9.02
CA SER A 154 8.41 -6.18 9.49
C SER A 154 7.04 -6.04 8.82
N VAL A 155 6.00 -5.83 9.60
CA VAL A 155 4.69 -5.42 9.09
C VAL A 155 4.76 -3.92 8.82
N ARG A 156 4.74 -3.52 7.54
CA ARG A 156 4.72 -2.12 7.14
C ARG A 156 3.36 -1.50 7.35
N PHE A 157 2.33 -2.25 7.02
CA PHE A 157 0.93 -1.88 7.27
C PHE A 157 0.04 -3.12 7.23
N PHE A 158 -1.06 -3.04 7.95
CA PHE A 158 -2.20 -3.95 7.81
C PHE A 158 -3.46 -3.09 7.72
N LEU A 159 -4.15 -3.18 6.58
CA LEU A 159 -5.29 -2.34 6.26
C LEU A 159 -6.53 -3.20 6.05
N HIS A 160 -7.64 -2.72 6.57
CA HIS A 160 -8.96 -3.29 6.38
C HIS A 160 -9.92 -2.20 5.92
N ASN A 161 -10.70 -2.48 4.89
CA ASN A 161 -11.76 -1.63 4.38
C ASN A 161 -12.73 -2.50 3.56
N THR A 162 -13.84 -1.92 3.12
CA THR A 162 -14.63 -2.55 2.07
C THR A 162 -13.88 -2.49 0.74
N PHE A 163 -14.11 -3.46 -0.13
CA PHE A 163 -13.47 -3.52 -1.44
C PHE A 163 -13.71 -2.24 -2.25
N GLY A 164 -14.98 -1.80 -2.35
CA GLY A 164 -15.32 -0.53 -2.99
C GLY A 164 -14.70 0.69 -2.32
N GLY A 165 -14.45 0.64 -0.99
CA GLY A 165 -13.76 1.67 -0.24
C GLY A 165 -12.31 1.86 -0.70
N PHE A 166 -11.57 0.77 -0.84
CA PHE A 166 -10.20 0.82 -1.38
C PHE A 166 -10.18 1.31 -2.82
N LEU A 167 -11.08 0.81 -3.68
CA LEU A 167 -11.14 1.25 -5.07
C LEU A 167 -11.46 2.75 -5.20
N ARG A 168 -12.37 3.31 -4.38
CA ARG A 168 -12.61 4.76 -4.33
C ARG A 168 -11.36 5.54 -3.97
N ASN A 169 -10.59 5.06 -3.00
CA ASN A 169 -9.36 5.72 -2.59
C ASN A 169 -8.29 5.69 -3.70
N ILE A 170 -8.17 4.56 -4.40
CA ILE A 170 -7.29 4.41 -5.57
C ILE A 170 -7.75 5.33 -6.71
N GLN A 171 -9.06 5.38 -7.01
CA GLN A 171 -9.60 6.27 -8.04
C GLN A 171 -9.31 7.74 -7.70
N ALA A 172 -9.56 8.15 -6.46
CA ALA A 172 -9.25 9.52 -6.01
C ALA A 172 -7.75 9.86 -6.12
N HIS A 173 -6.87 8.89 -5.98
CA HIS A 173 -5.44 9.07 -6.24
C HIS A 173 -5.17 9.35 -7.73
N TYR A 174 -5.72 8.55 -8.63
CA TYR A 174 -5.56 8.76 -10.07
C TYR A 174 -6.18 10.09 -10.55
N ASP A 175 -7.33 10.46 -10.03
CA ASP A 175 -7.97 11.76 -10.33
C ASP A 175 -7.09 12.95 -9.93
N ARG A 176 -6.35 12.86 -8.82
CA ARG A 176 -5.38 13.88 -8.41
C ARG A 176 -4.15 13.93 -9.31
N LEU A 177 -3.73 12.79 -9.85
CA LEU A 177 -2.59 12.67 -10.75
C LEU A 177 -2.91 13.11 -12.18
N GLU A 178 -4.18 13.21 -12.53
CA GLU A 178 -4.59 13.53 -13.90
C GLU A 178 -3.95 14.84 -14.38
N ILE A 179 -3.20 14.75 -15.47
CA ILE A 179 -2.51 15.86 -16.12
C ILE A 179 -2.47 15.59 -17.62
N VAL A 180 -2.40 16.65 -18.42
CA VAL A 180 -2.31 16.53 -19.88
C VAL A 180 -1.22 15.56 -20.26
N ARG A 181 -1.58 14.54 -21.04
CA ARG A 181 -0.64 13.53 -21.53
C ARG A 181 0.00 13.99 -22.82
N PRO A 182 1.33 14.10 -22.87
CA PRO A 182 2.04 14.30 -24.13
C PRO A 182 1.82 13.14 -25.11
N ALA A 183 1.76 13.41 -26.39
CA ALA A 183 1.49 12.39 -27.42
C ALA A 183 2.53 11.24 -27.45
N TYR A 184 3.75 11.51 -27.02
CA TYR A 184 4.83 10.52 -26.93
C TYR A 184 4.76 9.62 -25.70
N ASP A 185 3.96 9.96 -24.69
CA ASP A 185 3.86 9.17 -23.46
C ASP A 185 2.95 7.95 -23.68
N LYS A 186 3.50 6.77 -23.44
CA LYS A 186 2.81 5.49 -23.62
C LYS A 186 1.81 5.19 -22.49
N PHE A 187 2.00 5.80 -21.31
CA PHE A 187 1.16 5.55 -20.15
C PHE A 187 -0.08 6.46 -20.19
N GLU A 188 -1.25 5.88 -20.29
CA GLU A 188 -2.50 6.62 -20.15
C GLU A 188 -2.65 7.09 -18.70
N THR A 189 -2.54 6.17 -17.75
CA THR A 189 -2.46 6.43 -16.31
C THR A 189 -1.01 6.23 -15.83
N LEU A 190 -0.61 6.98 -14.80
CA LEU A 190 0.73 6.87 -14.21
C LEU A 190 0.68 5.84 -13.07
N PRO A 191 1.16 4.61 -13.27
CA PRO A 191 1.15 3.60 -12.23
C PRO A 191 2.11 3.97 -11.10
N LEU A 192 1.86 3.45 -9.91
CA LEU A 192 2.59 3.81 -8.70
C LEU A 192 4.11 3.61 -8.82
N TRP A 193 4.55 2.52 -9.46
CA TRP A 193 5.98 2.29 -9.68
C TRP A 193 6.64 3.38 -10.56
N LYS A 194 5.88 3.93 -11.53
CA LYS A 194 6.38 5.03 -12.38
C LYS A 194 6.54 6.31 -11.57
N LEU A 195 5.59 6.62 -10.68
CA LEU A 195 5.70 7.78 -9.78
C LEU A 195 6.90 7.66 -8.84
N LEU A 196 7.14 6.48 -8.30
CA LEU A 196 8.32 6.21 -7.45
C LEU A 196 9.62 6.37 -8.24
N SER A 197 9.66 5.97 -9.51
CA SER A 197 10.84 6.15 -10.36
C SER A 197 11.20 7.63 -10.61
N GLU A 198 10.24 8.54 -10.48
CA GLU A 198 10.48 9.99 -10.61
C GLU A 198 11.25 10.61 -9.43
N THR A 199 11.38 9.87 -8.33
CA THR A 199 12.19 10.27 -7.17
C THR A 199 13.66 9.86 -7.28
N VAL A 200 14.00 9.05 -8.30
CA VAL A 200 15.31 8.42 -8.47
C VAL A 200 16.10 9.10 -9.58
N ASN A 201 17.41 9.19 -9.38
CA ASN A 201 18.32 9.62 -10.44
C ASN A 201 18.43 8.53 -11.53
N GLN A 202 17.88 8.80 -12.72
CA GLN A 202 17.86 7.85 -13.83
C GLN A 202 19.25 7.55 -14.40
N ASN A 203 20.25 8.39 -14.11
CA ASN A 203 21.64 8.19 -14.48
C ASN A 203 22.46 7.44 -13.41
N SER A 204 21.85 7.15 -12.24
CA SER A 204 22.50 6.35 -11.21
C SER A 204 22.56 4.87 -11.60
N ARG A 205 23.56 4.16 -11.08
CA ARG A 205 23.66 2.70 -11.18
C ARG A 205 22.51 2.02 -10.42
N ASP A 206 22.19 2.54 -9.24
CA ASP A 206 21.03 2.12 -8.45
C ASP A 206 19.85 3.05 -8.77
N LYS A 207 18.79 2.46 -9.31
CA LYS A 207 17.52 3.14 -9.66
C LYS A 207 16.39 2.76 -8.72
N SER A 208 16.72 2.23 -7.55
CA SER A 208 15.72 1.88 -6.54
C SER A 208 15.26 3.13 -5.78
N PRO A 209 13.94 3.32 -5.59
CA PRO A 209 13.43 4.33 -4.67
C PRO A 209 13.89 4.04 -3.24
N ALA A 210 13.82 5.04 -2.36
CA ALA A 210 14.07 4.82 -0.94
C ALA A 210 13.19 3.65 -0.42
N PRO A 211 13.75 2.71 0.36
CA PRO A 211 13.07 1.45 0.70
C PRO A 211 11.69 1.64 1.30
N ASP A 212 11.53 2.57 2.25
CA ASP A 212 10.26 2.78 2.95
C ASP A 212 9.23 3.58 2.13
N LEU A 213 9.70 4.38 1.16
CA LEU A 213 8.85 5.31 0.40
C LEU A 213 7.72 4.61 -0.33
N ALA A 214 7.98 3.47 -0.94
CA ALA A 214 6.99 2.72 -1.71
C ALA A 214 5.81 2.28 -0.84
N GLY A 215 6.10 1.71 0.33
CA GLY A 215 5.09 1.29 1.31
C GLY A 215 4.30 2.46 1.89
N GLU A 216 4.96 3.57 2.20
CA GLU A 216 4.31 4.78 2.72
C GLU A 216 3.36 5.41 1.69
N VAL A 217 3.78 5.51 0.42
CA VAL A 217 2.93 6.06 -0.65
C VAL A 217 1.74 5.14 -0.91
N LEU A 218 1.94 3.82 -0.99
CA LEU A 218 0.84 2.87 -1.15
C LEU A 218 -0.16 2.97 0.01
N ARG A 219 0.32 3.02 1.25
CA ARG A 219 -0.53 3.21 2.43
C ARG A 219 -1.32 4.51 2.34
N ALA A 220 -0.67 5.62 1.95
CA ALA A 220 -1.34 6.91 1.79
C ALA A 220 -2.44 6.88 0.72
N VAL A 221 -2.20 6.18 -0.39
CA VAL A 221 -3.20 5.96 -1.45
C VAL A 221 -4.39 5.15 -0.93
N LEU A 222 -4.13 3.97 -0.34
CA LEU A 222 -5.17 3.05 0.12
C LEU A 222 -6.02 3.64 1.27
N MET A 223 -5.40 4.43 2.15
CA MET A 223 -6.09 5.08 3.26
C MET A 223 -6.63 6.47 2.91
N ASN A 224 -6.37 6.94 1.70
CA ASN A 224 -6.70 8.30 1.26
C ASN A 224 -6.21 9.38 2.24
N THR A 225 -5.00 9.21 2.76
CA THR A 225 -4.31 10.15 3.66
C THR A 225 -3.37 11.07 2.89
N ARG A 226 -2.68 11.99 3.59
CA ARG A 226 -1.64 12.84 2.99
C ARG A 226 -0.51 11.96 2.44
N TYR A 227 0.04 12.35 1.30
CA TYR A 227 1.24 11.71 0.78
C TYR A 227 2.44 12.01 1.67
N PRO A 228 3.41 11.09 1.80
CA PRO A 228 4.60 11.34 2.61
C PRO A 228 5.43 12.51 2.03
N ALA A 229 5.97 13.34 2.90
CA ALA A 229 6.81 14.48 2.50
C ALA A 229 8.08 14.02 1.75
N THR A 230 8.54 12.80 2.01
CA THR A 230 9.65 12.16 1.30
C THR A 230 9.40 12.01 -0.20
N LEU A 231 8.15 11.79 -0.62
CA LEU A 231 7.76 11.76 -2.04
C LEU A 231 7.96 13.14 -2.69
N LEU A 232 7.45 14.20 -2.06
CA LEU A 232 7.60 15.58 -2.54
C LEU A 232 9.08 15.99 -2.60
N ASN A 233 9.81 15.72 -1.53
CA ASN A 233 11.23 16.05 -1.43
C ASN A 233 12.06 15.32 -2.49
N GLY A 234 11.81 14.04 -2.72
CA GLY A 234 12.47 13.24 -3.74
C GLY A 234 12.27 13.83 -5.15
N VAL A 235 11.03 14.13 -5.51
CA VAL A 235 10.70 14.75 -6.81
C VAL A 235 11.31 16.13 -6.95
N THR A 236 11.19 16.98 -5.93
CA THR A 236 11.75 18.35 -5.95
C THR A 236 13.27 18.33 -6.08
N LEU A 237 13.94 17.41 -5.38
CA LEU A 237 15.39 17.25 -5.50
C LEU A 237 15.79 16.87 -6.93
N ARG A 238 15.04 15.98 -7.59
CA ARG A 238 15.32 15.59 -8.99
C ARG A 238 15.09 16.74 -9.96
N ILE A 239 14.01 17.49 -9.80
CA ILE A 239 13.75 18.68 -10.62
C ILE A 239 14.91 19.67 -10.53
N ARG A 240 15.39 19.95 -9.32
CA ARG A 240 16.52 20.89 -9.10
C ARG A 240 17.83 20.36 -9.67
N ALA A 241 18.13 19.07 -9.50
CA ALA A 241 19.39 18.47 -9.95
C ALA A 241 19.42 18.28 -11.45
N GLU A 242 18.33 17.86 -12.07
CA GLU A 242 18.26 17.51 -13.49
C GLU A 242 17.72 18.66 -14.37
N ARG A 243 17.15 19.70 -13.73
CA ARG A 243 16.50 20.85 -14.39
C ARG A 243 15.43 20.45 -15.39
N GLU A 244 14.73 19.35 -15.10
CA GLU A 244 13.70 18.77 -15.95
C GLU A 244 12.43 18.49 -15.16
N ILE A 245 11.28 18.89 -15.72
CA ILE A 245 9.95 18.60 -15.17
C ILE A 245 9.26 17.60 -16.10
N THR A 246 9.35 16.31 -15.75
CA THR A 246 8.62 15.26 -16.46
C THR A 246 7.13 15.32 -16.12
N ARG A 247 6.28 14.66 -16.95
CA ARG A 247 4.86 14.48 -16.65
C ARG A 247 4.65 13.85 -15.27
N GLY A 248 5.44 12.83 -14.92
CA GLY A 248 5.33 12.15 -13.62
C GLY A 248 5.65 13.10 -12.46
N ARG A 249 6.71 13.89 -12.56
CA ARG A 249 7.08 14.89 -11.53
C ARG A 249 5.98 15.94 -11.35
N ALA A 250 5.46 16.48 -12.46
CA ALA A 250 4.37 17.44 -12.41
C ALA A 250 3.09 16.85 -11.79
N ALA A 251 2.75 15.59 -12.14
CA ALA A 251 1.60 14.89 -11.58
C ALA A 251 1.74 14.65 -10.07
N VAL A 252 2.93 14.26 -9.59
CA VAL A 252 3.20 14.11 -8.15
C VAL A 252 3.02 15.43 -7.41
N LEU A 253 3.60 16.54 -7.91
CA LEU A 253 3.44 17.86 -7.31
C LEU A 253 1.96 18.26 -7.23
N LYS A 254 1.23 18.12 -8.34
CA LYS A 254 -0.21 18.40 -8.39
C LYS A 254 -1.00 17.57 -7.40
N ALA A 255 -0.78 16.25 -7.37
CA ALA A 255 -1.49 15.33 -6.48
C ALA A 255 -1.19 15.64 -5.01
N TYR A 256 0.07 15.92 -4.66
CA TYR A 256 0.49 16.26 -3.31
C TYR A 256 -0.25 17.49 -2.79
N TYR A 257 -0.22 18.59 -3.55
CA TYR A 257 -0.85 19.85 -3.12
C TYR A 257 -2.37 19.76 -3.15
N ARG A 258 -2.97 19.09 -4.13
CA ARG A 258 -4.42 18.84 -4.12
C ARG A 258 -4.85 18.05 -2.87
N LYS A 259 -4.10 17.01 -2.52
CA LYS A 259 -4.41 16.23 -1.32
C LYS A 259 -4.23 17.06 -0.04
N LEU A 260 -3.26 17.93 -0.01
CA LEU A 260 -3.08 18.87 1.10
C LEU A 260 -4.28 19.81 1.22
N GLN A 261 -4.75 20.41 0.10
CA GLN A 261 -5.95 21.26 0.06
C GLN A 261 -7.20 20.52 0.55
N GLU A 262 -7.45 19.31 0.02
CA GLU A 262 -8.57 18.46 0.47
C GLU A 262 -8.53 18.23 1.99
N THR A 263 -7.34 18.02 2.54
CA THR A 263 -7.17 17.77 3.96
C THR A 263 -7.43 19.03 4.79
N ILE A 264 -6.86 20.16 4.40
CA ILE A 264 -7.07 21.46 5.06
C ILE A 264 -8.55 21.85 5.03
N LYS A 265 -9.21 21.69 3.88
CA LYS A 265 -10.64 22.00 3.72
C LYS A 265 -11.53 21.09 4.59
N ARG A 266 -11.15 19.81 4.75
CA ARG A 266 -11.85 18.89 5.64
C ARG A 266 -11.69 19.25 7.13
N GLU A 267 -10.47 19.66 7.52
CA GLU A 267 -10.14 20.06 8.89
C GLU A 267 -10.71 21.45 9.22
N ASN A 268 -10.85 22.32 8.22
CA ASN A 268 -11.38 23.68 8.34
C ASN A 268 -12.41 23.95 7.23
N PRO A 269 -13.66 23.50 7.39
CA PRO A 269 -14.68 23.61 6.32
C PRO A 269 -14.97 25.05 5.87
N ASP A 270 -14.82 26.02 6.76
CA ASP A 270 -15.13 27.44 6.55
C ASP A 270 -13.95 28.24 5.97
N ILE A 271 -12.82 27.60 5.66
CA ILE A 271 -11.65 28.30 5.11
C ILE A 271 -11.98 28.89 3.72
N PRO A 272 -11.76 30.18 3.48
CA PRO A 272 -11.97 30.77 2.16
C PRO A 272 -11.07 30.16 1.09
N GLU A 273 -11.60 29.93 -0.10
CA GLU A 273 -10.86 29.33 -1.22
C GLU A 273 -9.60 30.14 -1.59
N GLU A 274 -9.67 31.46 -1.47
CA GLU A 274 -8.57 32.39 -1.70
C GLU A 274 -7.39 32.14 -0.74
N VAL A 275 -7.68 31.92 0.54
CA VAL A 275 -6.66 31.60 1.55
C VAL A 275 -6.04 30.24 1.28
N LEU A 276 -6.83 29.28 0.84
CA LEU A 276 -6.37 27.95 0.47
C LEU A 276 -5.42 28.00 -0.73
N GLN A 277 -5.68 28.83 -1.73
CA GLN A 277 -4.83 29.02 -2.91
C GLN A 277 -3.52 29.74 -2.55
N VAL A 278 -3.57 30.74 -1.68
CA VAL A 278 -2.38 31.50 -1.24
C VAL A 278 -1.44 30.63 -0.40
N SER A 279 -1.96 29.77 0.47
CA SER A 279 -1.15 28.86 1.28
C SER A 279 -0.39 27.81 0.46
N LEU A 280 -0.75 27.62 -0.81
CA LEU A 280 -0.09 26.70 -1.74
C LEU A 280 0.81 27.41 -2.76
N ASN A 281 0.83 28.75 -2.77
CA ASN A 281 1.71 29.49 -3.67
C ASN A 281 3.13 29.52 -3.07
N PRO A 282 4.14 28.88 -3.71
CA PRO A 282 5.50 28.82 -3.20
C PRO A 282 6.21 30.19 -3.17
N ASN A 283 5.61 31.22 -3.78
CA ASN A 283 6.13 32.58 -3.79
C ASN A 283 5.64 33.44 -2.60
N THR A 284 4.71 32.94 -1.79
CA THR A 284 4.32 33.59 -0.55
C THR A 284 5.14 33.01 0.59
N ASN A 285 6.02 33.81 1.20
CA ASN A 285 6.88 33.46 2.32
C ASN A 285 6.15 33.11 3.63
N ASN A 286 4.87 32.78 3.56
CA ASN A 286 4.01 32.45 4.68
C ASN A 286 3.48 31.02 4.58
N ILE A 287 4.37 30.03 4.64
CA ILE A 287 3.95 28.68 5.01
C ILE A 287 4.16 28.59 6.54
N PRO A 288 3.09 28.50 7.35
CA PRO A 288 3.27 28.23 8.75
C PRO A 288 3.88 26.82 8.88
N TYR A 289 5.09 26.76 9.37
CA TYR A 289 5.69 25.52 9.87
C TYR A 289 4.97 25.17 11.19
N THR A 290 4.02 24.26 11.15
CA THR A 290 3.50 23.53 12.30
C THR A 290 3.63 22.04 12.08
#